data_596f50105d397bffb506ed55873652a9
#
_entry.id   596f50105d397bffb506ed55873652a9
#
_cell.length_a   1.000
_cell.length_b   1.000
_cell.length_c   1.000
_cell.angle_alpha   90.00
_cell.angle_beta   90.00
_cell.angle_gamma   90.00
#
_symmetry.space_group_name_H-M   'P 1'
#
loop_
_entity.id
_entity.type
_entity.pdbx_description
1 polymer ?
#
loop_
_entity_poly.entity_id
_entity_poly.type
_entity_poly.pdbx_seq_one_letter_code
_entity_poly.pdbx_strand_id
1 'polypeptide(L)'
;MRNPFRARPKPFLDASRRDWQFDAFAWLLRNSGGYPKFLETTLVLPNEEHFPDRGMSGHAGVAALFRRVRDHAGMSDWPCVVEPMPREPRADAADRIRVIAYQPDDLRPVSLVASFAHELARFLIESYEEPAPGGADLHEPAIEIAAVFLGFGVFMANATMESARYELNEGEFAHALAMFCLLRKIPPEDVEPHLNPHLRKHLRLAARDLTQHEQKFQRLRSVFAVIPFDIAEATLPTKAK
;
A
#
# COMPACT_ATOMS: atom_id res chain seq x y z
N MET A 1 -0.51 14.74 41.20
CA MET A 1 0.88 15.23 41.00
C MET A 1 1.49 14.50 39.80
N ARG A 2 1.75 15.20 38.68
CA ARG A 2 2.46 14.63 37.53
C ARG A 2 3.95 14.57 37.85
N ASN A 3 4.55 13.38 37.77
CA ASN A 3 5.99 13.20 37.98
C ASN A 3 6.77 13.90 36.85
N PRO A 4 7.56 14.98 37.11
CA PRO A 4 8.24 15.78 36.08
C PRO A 4 9.41 15.05 35.39
N PHE A 5 9.81 13.88 35.87
CA PHE A 5 10.97 13.14 35.39
C PHE A 5 10.62 11.90 34.49
N ARG A 6 9.38 11.79 34.06
CA ARG A 6 9.10 10.77 33.03
C ARG A 6 9.61 11.28 31.69
N ALA A 7 10.80 10.82 31.28
CA ALA A 7 11.31 11.04 29.94
C ALA A 7 10.21 10.69 28.92
N ARG A 8 9.93 11.61 27.99
CA ARG A 8 8.99 11.31 26.89
C ARG A 8 9.52 10.09 26.16
N PRO A 9 8.71 9.06 25.91
CA PRO A 9 9.14 7.91 25.14
C PRO A 9 9.70 8.41 23.80
N LYS A 10 10.82 7.82 23.34
CA LYS A 10 11.39 8.16 22.05
C LYS A 10 10.33 7.86 20.97
N PRO A 11 10.06 8.80 20.06
CA PRO A 11 9.09 8.56 18.98
C PRO A 11 9.54 7.39 18.12
N PHE A 12 8.58 6.63 17.59
CA PHE A 12 8.84 5.45 16.78
C PHE A 12 9.51 5.81 15.44
N LEU A 13 9.04 6.86 14.79
CA LEU A 13 9.69 7.49 13.63
C LEU A 13 10.16 8.91 14.00
N ASP A 14 11.13 9.42 13.25
CA ASP A 14 11.43 10.84 13.31
C ASP A 14 10.21 11.70 12.88
N ALA A 15 10.20 12.95 13.31
CA ALA A 15 9.04 13.81 13.10
C ALA A 15 8.75 14.07 11.61
N SER A 16 9.79 14.23 10.80
CA SER A 16 9.67 14.54 9.38
C SER A 16 9.02 13.36 8.62
N ARG A 17 9.55 12.15 8.81
CA ARG A 17 9.02 10.92 8.18
C ARG A 17 7.60 10.60 8.63
N ARG A 18 7.33 10.74 9.93
CA ARG A 18 5.99 10.54 10.46
C ARG A 18 5.00 11.53 9.86
N ASP A 19 5.35 12.83 9.85
CA ASP A 19 4.46 13.89 9.38
C ASP A 19 4.20 13.75 7.88
N TRP A 20 5.23 13.40 7.11
CA TRP A 20 5.08 13.06 5.70
C TRP A 20 4.13 11.87 5.47
N GLN A 21 4.19 10.80 6.27
CA GLN A 21 3.23 9.69 6.13
C GLN A 21 1.79 10.14 6.40
N PHE A 22 1.54 11.05 7.36
CA PHE A 22 0.22 11.64 7.54
C PHE A 22 -0.23 12.45 6.32
N ASP A 23 0.69 13.23 5.72
CA ASP A 23 0.40 14.01 4.52
C ASP A 23 0.11 13.10 3.32
N ALA A 24 0.85 12.00 3.16
CA ALA A 24 0.63 10.99 2.13
C ALA A 24 -0.74 10.31 2.29
N PHE A 25 -1.14 9.91 3.51
CA PHE A 25 -2.48 9.37 3.75
C PHE A 25 -3.59 10.41 3.49
N ALA A 26 -3.38 11.67 3.87
CA ALA A 26 -4.33 12.75 3.59
C ALA A 26 -4.50 12.97 2.09
N TRP A 27 -3.41 12.95 1.34
CA TRP A 27 -3.38 13.06 -0.11
C TRP A 27 -4.09 11.88 -0.79
N LEU A 28 -3.81 10.64 -0.39
CA LEU A 28 -4.47 9.44 -0.89
C LEU A 28 -5.98 9.49 -0.61
N LEU A 29 -6.39 9.88 0.59
CA LEU A 29 -7.81 10.03 0.93
C LEU A 29 -8.50 11.06 0.02
N ARG A 30 -7.90 12.24 -0.23
CA ARG A 30 -8.49 13.27 -1.10
C ARG A 30 -8.70 12.76 -2.52
N ASN A 31 -7.73 12.01 -3.04
CA ASN A 31 -7.73 11.55 -4.43
C ASN A 31 -8.45 10.21 -4.64
N SER A 32 -8.80 9.47 -3.56
CA SER A 32 -9.46 8.15 -3.63
C SER A 32 -10.89 8.14 -3.05
N GLY A 33 -11.62 9.23 -3.12
CA GLY A 33 -13.02 9.27 -2.68
C GLY A 33 -13.23 9.62 -1.19
N GLY A 34 -12.16 10.00 -0.47
CA GLY A 34 -12.23 10.45 0.91
C GLY A 34 -12.25 9.31 1.95
N TYR A 35 -12.31 9.70 3.23
CA TYR A 35 -12.34 8.75 4.33
C TYR A 35 -13.54 7.77 4.29
N PRO A 36 -14.78 8.19 3.90
CA PRO A 36 -15.89 7.23 3.77
C PRO A 36 -15.59 6.10 2.79
N LYS A 37 -14.98 6.41 1.62
CA LYS A 37 -14.61 5.39 0.64
C LYS A 37 -13.48 4.50 1.14
N PHE A 38 -12.50 5.07 1.83
CA PHE A 38 -11.42 4.30 2.46
C PHE A 38 -11.95 3.28 3.48
N LEU A 39 -13.07 3.54 4.16
CA LEU A 39 -13.69 2.59 5.08
C LEU A 39 -14.18 1.30 4.40
N GLU A 40 -14.29 1.25 3.08
CA GLU A 40 -14.61 0.05 2.31
C GLU A 40 -13.37 -0.82 2.02
N THR A 41 -12.15 -0.24 2.13
CA THR A 41 -10.91 -0.96 1.85
C THR A 41 -10.68 -2.08 2.87
N THR A 42 -10.48 -3.30 2.40
CA THR A 42 -10.21 -4.47 3.25
C THR A 42 -8.71 -4.59 3.51
N LEU A 43 -8.33 -4.93 4.76
CA LEU A 43 -6.96 -5.35 5.04
C LEU A 43 -6.76 -6.76 4.48
N VAL A 44 -5.91 -6.89 3.48
CA VAL A 44 -5.63 -8.15 2.79
C VAL A 44 -4.62 -8.97 3.59
N LEU A 45 -4.97 -10.19 3.95
CA LEU A 45 -4.15 -11.07 4.78
C LEU A 45 -3.72 -12.32 4.00
N PRO A 46 -2.55 -12.92 4.30
CA PRO A 46 -2.08 -14.14 3.67
C PRO A 46 -2.79 -15.38 4.25
N ASN A 47 -4.11 -15.49 4.00
CA ASN A 47 -4.98 -16.55 4.47
C ASN A 47 -5.87 -17.10 3.34
N GLU A 48 -6.62 -18.18 3.61
CA GLU A 48 -7.51 -18.82 2.65
C GLU A 48 -8.73 -17.97 2.29
N GLU A 49 -9.14 -17.07 3.16
CA GLU A 49 -10.27 -16.16 2.90
C GLU A 49 -9.96 -15.22 1.74
N HIS A 50 -8.74 -14.63 1.74
CA HIS A 50 -8.32 -13.70 0.69
C HIS A 50 -7.73 -14.42 -0.52
N PHE A 51 -7.08 -15.57 -0.33
CA PHE A 51 -6.41 -16.34 -1.37
C PHE A 51 -6.79 -17.83 -1.28
N PRO A 52 -8.01 -18.22 -1.70
CA PRO A 52 -8.48 -19.60 -1.61
C PRO A 52 -7.83 -20.55 -2.63
N ASP A 53 -7.26 -20.01 -3.70
CA ASP A 53 -6.78 -20.80 -4.85
C ASP A 53 -5.38 -21.37 -4.57
N ARG A 54 -5.31 -22.46 -3.78
CA ARG A 54 -4.07 -23.21 -3.56
C ARG A 54 -3.83 -24.21 -4.70
N GLY A 55 -2.60 -24.24 -5.24
CA GLY A 55 -2.15 -25.27 -6.15
C GLY A 55 -2.14 -24.90 -7.64
N MET A 56 -2.50 -23.68 -8.01
CA MET A 56 -2.27 -23.21 -9.36
C MET A 56 -0.79 -22.85 -9.53
N SER A 57 -0.16 -23.37 -10.59
CA SER A 57 1.25 -23.17 -10.89
C SER A 57 1.45 -22.53 -12.27
N GLY A 58 2.66 -22.04 -12.52
CA GLY A 58 3.01 -21.38 -13.78
C GLY A 58 2.26 -20.06 -14.01
N HIS A 59 2.24 -19.60 -15.25
CA HIS A 59 1.63 -18.34 -15.63
C HIS A 59 0.13 -18.26 -15.26
N ALA A 60 -0.62 -19.34 -15.43
CA ALA A 60 -2.05 -19.37 -15.09
C ALA A 60 -2.28 -19.11 -13.58
N GLY A 61 -1.44 -19.68 -12.72
CA GLY A 61 -1.48 -19.43 -11.28
C GLY A 61 -1.15 -17.98 -10.92
N VAL A 62 -0.12 -17.43 -11.54
CA VAL A 62 0.28 -16.02 -11.37
C VAL A 62 -0.83 -15.07 -11.85
N ALA A 63 -1.45 -15.37 -13.00
CA ALA A 63 -2.55 -14.57 -13.53
C ALA A 63 -3.81 -14.62 -12.64
N ALA A 64 -4.09 -15.76 -12.02
CA ALA A 64 -5.17 -15.89 -11.05
C ALA A 64 -4.87 -15.11 -9.77
N LEU A 65 -3.65 -15.20 -9.25
CA LEU A 65 -3.20 -14.43 -8.09
C LEU A 65 -3.28 -12.91 -8.37
N PHE A 66 -2.81 -12.47 -9.53
CA PHE A 66 -2.89 -11.07 -9.94
C PHE A 66 -4.34 -10.56 -9.98
N ARG A 67 -5.27 -11.33 -10.54
CA ARG A 67 -6.70 -10.97 -10.54
C ARG A 67 -7.22 -10.75 -9.12
N ARG A 68 -6.87 -11.65 -8.17
CA ARG A 68 -7.26 -11.49 -6.76
C ARG A 68 -6.69 -10.21 -6.15
N VAL A 69 -5.41 -9.94 -6.39
CA VAL A 69 -4.78 -8.70 -5.89
C VAL A 69 -5.49 -7.48 -6.46
N ARG A 70 -5.78 -7.47 -7.75
CA ARG A 70 -6.50 -6.39 -8.42
C ARG A 70 -7.92 -6.20 -7.87
N ASP A 71 -8.64 -7.31 -7.64
CA ASP A 71 -9.99 -7.28 -7.07
C ASP A 71 -9.98 -6.72 -5.63
N HIS A 72 -9.03 -7.16 -4.80
CA HIS A 72 -8.86 -6.62 -3.45
C HIS A 72 -8.46 -5.15 -3.44
N ALA A 73 -7.70 -4.69 -4.43
CA ALA A 73 -7.35 -3.28 -4.61
C ALA A 73 -8.55 -2.41 -5.03
N GLY A 74 -9.71 -3.01 -5.37
CA GLY A 74 -10.87 -2.31 -5.94
C GLY A 74 -10.63 -1.83 -7.37
N MET A 75 -9.71 -2.50 -8.10
CA MET A 75 -9.26 -2.10 -9.44
C MET A 75 -9.62 -3.15 -10.51
N SER A 76 -10.71 -3.91 -10.33
CA SER A 76 -11.11 -5.02 -11.21
C SER A 76 -11.28 -4.60 -12.67
N ASP A 77 -11.77 -3.38 -12.91
CA ASP A 77 -12.05 -2.85 -14.25
C ASP A 77 -10.86 -2.09 -14.87
N TRP A 78 -9.74 -1.97 -14.15
CA TRP A 78 -8.57 -1.27 -14.66
C TRP A 78 -7.89 -2.06 -15.78
N PRO A 79 -7.47 -1.40 -16.88
CA PRO A 79 -6.92 -2.06 -18.06
C PRO A 79 -5.45 -2.49 -17.82
N CYS A 80 -5.26 -3.54 -17.03
CA CYS A 80 -3.94 -4.09 -16.75
C CYS A 80 -3.94 -5.62 -16.82
N VAL A 81 -2.83 -6.17 -17.28
CA VAL A 81 -2.56 -7.61 -17.39
C VAL A 81 -1.21 -7.94 -16.79
N VAL A 82 -1.01 -9.19 -16.41
CA VAL A 82 0.28 -9.67 -15.90
C VAL A 82 0.96 -10.54 -16.94
N GLU A 83 2.25 -10.32 -17.17
CA GLU A 83 3.08 -11.11 -18.06
C GLU A 83 4.42 -11.48 -17.41
N PRO A 84 5.01 -12.62 -17.78
CA PRO A 84 6.38 -12.92 -17.37
C PRO A 84 7.34 -11.87 -17.95
N MET A 85 8.32 -11.46 -17.17
CA MET A 85 9.33 -10.52 -17.64
C MET A 85 10.06 -11.11 -18.86
N PRO A 86 10.09 -10.41 -20.00
CA PRO A 86 10.76 -10.90 -21.17
C PRO A 86 12.27 -10.99 -20.92
N ARG A 87 12.91 -12.04 -21.45
CA ARG A 87 14.38 -12.20 -21.38
C ARG A 87 15.12 -11.12 -22.17
N GLU A 88 14.48 -10.50 -23.16
CA GLU A 88 15.01 -9.39 -23.96
C GLU A 88 14.02 -8.21 -23.91
N PRO A 89 14.51 -6.97 -23.88
CA PRO A 89 13.65 -5.80 -23.91
C PRO A 89 12.79 -5.79 -25.18
N ARG A 90 11.46 -5.74 -25.01
CA ARG A 90 10.55 -5.48 -26.13
C ARG A 90 10.53 -3.99 -26.44
N ALA A 91 10.62 -3.63 -27.74
CA ALA A 91 10.29 -2.29 -28.19
C ALA A 91 8.81 -2.01 -27.93
N ASP A 92 8.53 -0.79 -27.44
CA ASP A 92 7.24 -0.31 -26.95
C ASP A 92 6.03 -0.85 -27.73
N ALA A 93 5.18 -1.58 -27.03
CA ALA A 93 3.82 -1.82 -27.49
C ALA A 93 2.99 -0.57 -27.15
N ALA A 94 2.44 0.06 -28.19
CA ALA A 94 1.55 1.23 -28.09
C ALA A 94 0.13 0.81 -27.57
N ASP A 95 0.06 -0.06 -26.58
CA ASP A 95 -1.19 -0.58 -26.08
C ASP A 95 -1.70 0.22 -24.87
N ARG A 96 -2.99 0.51 -24.90
CA ARG A 96 -3.74 1.15 -23.81
C ARG A 96 -3.82 0.27 -22.54
N ILE A 97 -3.31 -0.95 -22.59
CA ILE A 97 -3.31 -1.93 -21.50
C ILE A 97 -1.97 -1.89 -20.80
N ARG A 98 -1.95 -1.65 -19.49
CA ARG A 98 -0.74 -1.69 -18.69
C ARG A 98 -0.29 -3.13 -18.46
N VAL A 99 0.92 -3.46 -18.86
CA VAL A 99 1.53 -4.77 -18.61
C VAL A 99 2.33 -4.70 -17.31
N ILE A 100 1.97 -5.56 -16.36
CA ILE A 100 2.71 -5.75 -15.10
C ILE A 100 3.58 -6.99 -15.26
N ALA A 101 4.91 -6.77 -15.24
CA ALA A 101 5.86 -7.86 -15.42
C ALA A 101 6.19 -8.55 -14.09
N TYR A 102 6.31 -9.89 -14.11
CA TYR A 102 6.79 -10.66 -12.96
C TYR A 102 8.00 -11.51 -13.33
N GLN A 103 8.83 -11.82 -12.32
CA GLN A 103 10.00 -12.71 -12.48
C GLN A 103 9.54 -14.18 -12.46
N PRO A 104 9.72 -14.96 -13.54
CA PRO A 104 9.28 -16.36 -13.60
C PRO A 104 9.99 -17.27 -12.58
N ASP A 105 11.17 -16.89 -12.15
CA ASP A 105 12.01 -17.63 -11.20
C ASP A 105 11.72 -17.28 -9.73
N ASP A 106 10.95 -16.23 -9.45
CA ASP A 106 10.51 -15.84 -8.10
C ASP A 106 8.99 -15.87 -7.98
N LEU A 107 8.48 -17.07 -7.71
CA LEU A 107 7.03 -17.31 -7.55
C LEU A 107 6.60 -17.39 -6.09
N ARG A 108 7.36 -16.79 -5.16
CA ARG A 108 6.95 -16.71 -3.75
C ARG A 108 5.68 -15.87 -3.61
N PRO A 109 4.59 -16.43 -3.04
CA PRO A 109 3.29 -15.75 -3.04
C PRO A 109 3.32 -14.38 -2.36
N VAL A 110 4.04 -14.23 -1.24
CA VAL A 110 4.15 -12.96 -0.51
C VAL A 110 4.82 -11.89 -1.37
N SER A 111 5.96 -12.25 -2.00
CA SER A 111 6.70 -11.33 -2.89
C SER A 111 5.89 -10.95 -4.12
N LEU A 112 5.16 -11.89 -4.73
CA LEU A 112 4.30 -11.61 -5.90
C LEU A 112 3.15 -10.67 -5.53
N VAL A 113 2.44 -10.93 -4.42
CA VAL A 113 1.34 -10.06 -3.97
C VAL A 113 1.87 -8.66 -3.68
N ALA A 114 3.00 -8.52 -2.96
CA ALA A 114 3.61 -7.23 -2.68
C ALA A 114 4.02 -6.50 -3.97
N SER A 115 4.63 -7.22 -4.93
CA SER A 115 5.01 -6.64 -6.23
C SER A 115 3.79 -6.16 -7.02
N PHE A 116 2.72 -6.96 -7.08
CA PHE A 116 1.50 -6.58 -7.77
C PHE A 116 0.79 -5.41 -7.10
N ALA A 117 0.72 -5.41 -5.77
CA ALA A 117 0.15 -4.29 -5.00
C ALA A 117 0.93 -2.99 -5.25
N HIS A 118 2.26 -3.06 -5.31
CA HIS A 118 3.13 -1.93 -5.61
C HIS A 118 2.87 -1.37 -7.03
N GLU A 119 2.77 -2.24 -8.05
CA GLU A 119 2.50 -1.80 -9.43
C GLU A 119 1.08 -1.24 -9.60
N LEU A 120 0.08 -1.81 -8.92
CA LEU A 120 -1.28 -1.27 -8.90
C LEU A 120 -1.32 0.08 -8.17
N ALA A 121 -0.60 0.23 -7.07
CA ALA A 121 -0.47 1.50 -6.36
C ALA A 121 0.22 2.57 -7.22
N ARG A 122 1.27 2.20 -7.97
CA ARG A 122 1.90 3.07 -8.97
C ARG A 122 0.88 3.53 -10.01
N PHE A 123 0.13 2.60 -10.58
CA PHE A 123 -0.89 2.91 -11.58
C PHE A 123 -1.96 3.85 -11.00
N LEU A 124 -2.40 3.61 -9.77
CA LEU A 124 -3.36 4.46 -9.06
C LEU A 124 -2.85 5.90 -8.94
N ILE A 125 -1.66 6.11 -8.38
CA ILE A 125 -1.16 7.46 -8.12
C ILE A 125 -0.77 8.21 -9.40
N GLU A 126 -0.37 7.50 -10.46
CA GLU A 126 -0.14 8.09 -11.78
C GLU A 126 -1.44 8.60 -12.44
N SER A 127 -2.61 8.12 -12.00
CA SER A 127 -3.92 8.62 -12.44
C SER A 127 -4.35 9.92 -11.74
N TYR A 128 -3.67 10.33 -10.67
CA TYR A 128 -4.02 11.53 -9.92
C TYR A 128 -3.46 12.79 -10.57
N GLU A 129 -4.25 13.86 -10.57
CA GLU A 129 -3.81 15.18 -11.01
C GLU A 129 -2.91 15.86 -9.96
N GLU A 130 -3.20 15.64 -8.67
CA GLU A 130 -2.43 16.20 -7.57
C GLU A 130 -1.15 15.37 -7.36
N PRO A 131 0.06 15.97 -7.48
CA PRO A 131 1.29 15.23 -7.25
C PRO A 131 1.43 14.75 -5.80
N ALA A 132 2.16 13.66 -5.61
CA ALA A 132 2.44 13.11 -4.29
C ALA A 132 3.22 14.11 -3.41
N PRO A 133 2.94 14.16 -2.09
CA PRO A 133 3.64 15.05 -1.18
C PRO A 133 5.12 14.66 -1.05
N GLY A 134 5.99 15.66 -1.00
CA GLY A 134 7.45 15.49 -0.84
C GLY A 134 8.23 15.50 -2.14
N GLY A 135 7.56 15.69 -3.30
CA GLY A 135 8.22 15.83 -4.58
C GLY A 135 8.85 14.55 -5.12
N ALA A 136 9.79 14.70 -6.07
CA ALA A 136 10.38 13.56 -6.78
C ALA A 136 11.12 12.57 -5.85
N ASP A 137 11.79 13.07 -4.83
CA ASP A 137 12.58 12.23 -3.89
C ASP A 137 11.70 11.30 -3.03
N LEU A 138 10.40 11.61 -2.88
CA LEU A 138 9.46 10.80 -2.10
C LEU A 138 8.38 10.15 -2.98
N HIS A 139 8.58 10.12 -4.29
CA HIS A 139 7.63 9.51 -5.21
C HIS A 139 7.53 7.99 -5.03
N GLU A 140 8.66 7.27 -5.03
CA GLU A 140 8.66 5.82 -4.78
C GLU A 140 8.13 5.47 -3.37
N PRO A 141 8.58 6.12 -2.28
CA PRO A 141 7.93 5.97 -0.97
C PRO A 141 6.42 6.22 -0.97
N ALA A 142 5.91 7.17 -1.76
CA ALA A 142 4.46 7.43 -1.85
C ALA A 142 3.70 6.28 -2.53
N ILE A 143 4.29 5.62 -3.54
CA ILE A 143 3.74 4.40 -4.15
C ILE A 143 3.63 3.29 -3.10
N GLU A 144 4.67 3.12 -2.29
CA GLU A 144 4.70 2.10 -1.25
C GLU A 144 3.65 2.36 -0.15
N ILE A 145 3.46 3.62 0.26
CA ILE A 145 2.36 4.01 1.15
C ILE A 145 1.00 3.77 0.49
N ALA A 146 0.86 4.03 -0.81
CA ALA A 146 -0.39 3.76 -1.53
C ALA A 146 -0.71 2.26 -1.58
N ALA A 147 0.29 1.38 -1.71
CA ALA A 147 0.07 -0.07 -1.60
C ALA A 147 -0.45 -0.48 -0.20
N VAL A 148 0.07 0.15 0.88
CA VAL A 148 -0.47 -0.04 2.23
C VAL A 148 -1.91 0.50 2.33
N PHE A 149 -2.18 1.68 1.75
CA PHE A 149 -3.50 2.31 1.72
C PHE A 149 -4.54 1.44 0.98
N LEU A 150 -4.15 0.74 -0.07
CA LEU A 150 -4.98 -0.24 -0.80
C LEU A 150 -5.23 -1.54 0.00
N GLY A 151 -4.71 -1.67 1.22
CA GLY A 151 -4.93 -2.81 2.11
C GLY A 151 -3.83 -3.87 2.13
N PHE A 152 -2.74 -3.71 1.38
CA PHE A 152 -1.68 -4.72 1.26
C PHE A 152 -0.52 -4.51 2.26
N GLY A 153 -0.72 -3.74 3.32
CA GLY A 153 0.34 -3.38 4.26
C GLY A 153 1.05 -4.58 4.92
N VAL A 154 0.37 -5.71 5.13
CA VAL A 154 0.97 -6.94 5.66
C VAL A 154 1.96 -7.54 4.65
N PHE A 155 1.59 -7.59 3.37
CA PHE A 155 2.44 -8.11 2.32
C PHE A 155 3.65 -7.20 2.08
N MET A 156 3.43 -5.88 2.02
CA MET A 156 4.49 -4.89 1.87
C MET A 156 5.51 -4.99 3.00
N ALA A 157 5.06 -5.00 4.25
CA ALA A 157 5.95 -5.12 5.41
C ALA A 157 6.74 -6.45 5.41
N ASN A 158 6.10 -7.58 5.11
CA ASN A 158 6.77 -8.88 5.08
C ASN A 158 7.80 -8.98 3.91
N ALA A 159 7.53 -8.32 2.78
CA ALA A 159 8.39 -8.38 1.60
C ALA A 159 9.69 -7.56 1.74
N THR A 160 9.77 -6.62 2.67
CA THR A 160 10.99 -5.81 2.88
C THR A 160 12.22 -6.64 3.22
N MET A 161 12.05 -7.78 3.90
CA MET A 161 13.16 -8.70 4.19
C MET A 161 13.64 -9.50 2.98
N GLU A 162 12.77 -9.68 2.00
CA GLU A 162 13.04 -10.54 0.86
C GLU A 162 13.61 -9.77 -0.33
N SER A 163 13.53 -8.44 -0.29
CA SER A 163 13.92 -7.59 -1.43
C SER A 163 14.40 -6.21 -0.96
N ALA A 164 15.63 -5.86 -1.35
CA ALA A 164 16.18 -4.50 -1.18
C ALA A 164 15.58 -3.47 -2.17
N ARG A 165 14.48 -3.80 -2.84
CA ARG A 165 13.87 -2.97 -3.90
C ARG A 165 12.96 -1.86 -3.37
N TYR A 166 12.57 -1.92 -2.09
CA TYR A 166 11.70 -0.92 -1.47
C TYR A 166 12.53 0.16 -0.78
N GLU A 167 12.03 1.39 -0.83
CA GLU A 167 12.68 2.55 -0.23
C GLU A 167 12.27 2.78 1.23
N LEU A 168 11.05 2.39 1.59
CA LEU A 168 10.63 2.38 2.99
C LEU A 168 11.28 1.20 3.72
N ASN A 169 11.80 1.49 4.91
CA ASN A 169 12.29 0.45 5.79
C ASN A 169 11.15 -0.23 6.60
N GLU A 170 11.47 -1.32 7.29
CA GLU A 170 10.52 -2.10 8.10
C GLU A 170 9.74 -1.26 9.11
N GLY A 171 10.39 -0.29 9.74
CA GLY A 171 9.76 0.60 10.71
C GLY A 171 8.75 1.52 10.03
N GLU A 172 9.07 2.05 8.86
CA GLU A 172 8.20 2.92 8.08
C GLU A 172 6.97 2.17 7.55
N PHE A 173 7.13 0.93 7.06
CA PHE A 173 6.00 0.08 6.68
C PHE A 173 5.13 -0.30 7.89
N ALA A 174 5.75 -0.65 9.03
CA ALA A 174 5.00 -0.96 10.24
C ALA A 174 4.19 0.27 10.75
N HIS A 175 4.73 1.48 10.59
CA HIS A 175 4.03 2.72 10.95
C HIS A 175 2.86 2.99 10.00
N ALA A 176 3.05 2.85 8.68
CA ALA A 176 1.97 3.00 7.69
C ALA A 176 0.86 1.95 7.90
N LEU A 177 1.23 0.68 8.16
CA LEU A 177 0.28 -0.37 8.49
C LEU A 177 -0.50 -0.07 9.78
N ALA A 178 0.19 0.46 10.81
CA ALA A 178 -0.48 0.88 12.04
C ALA A 178 -1.44 2.06 11.81
N MET A 179 -1.09 3.01 10.93
CA MET A 179 -2.01 4.09 10.51
C MET A 179 -3.26 3.53 9.83
N PHE A 180 -3.09 2.60 8.88
CA PHE A 180 -4.20 1.90 8.23
C PHE A 180 -5.12 1.23 9.27
N CYS A 181 -4.54 0.45 10.18
CA CYS A 181 -5.28 -0.27 11.23
C CYS A 181 -6.07 0.69 12.13
N LEU A 182 -5.45 1.80 12.58
CA LEU A 182 -6.11 2.79 13.43
C LEU A 182 -7.25 3.53 12.70
N LEU A 183 -7.09 3.84 11.42
CA LEU A 183 -8.14 4.43 10.60
C LEU A 183 -9.32 3.47 10.39
N ARG A 184 -9.04 2.18 10.19
CA ARG A 184 -10.01 1.11 9.99
C ARG A 184 -10.55 0.51 11.30
N LYS A 185 -10.01 0.94 12.47
CA LYS A 185 -10.32 0.38 13.79
C LYS A 185 -10.04 -1.13 13.88
N ILE A 186 -8.99 -1.59 13.23
CA ILE A 186 -8.52 -2.97 13.29
C ILE A 186 -7.51 -3.08 14.44
N PRO A 187 -7.72 -3.98 15.42
CA PRO A 187 -6.77 -4.20 16.50
C PRO A 187 -5.43 -4.73 15.95
N PRO A 188 -4.27 -4.21 16.41
CA PRO A 188 -2.96 -4.73 15.99
C PRO A 188 -2.78 -6.23 16.23
N GLU A 189 -3.40 -6.77 17.29
CA GLU A 189 -3.38 -8.19 17.65
C GLU A 189 -4.00 -9.10 16.60
N ASP A 190 -4.93 -8.60 15.80
CA ASP A 190 -5.54 -9.35 14.69
C ASP A 190 -4.60 -9.43 13.47
N VAL A 191 -3.66 -8.50 13.37
CA VAL A 191 -2.71 -8.38 12.26
C VAL A 191 -1.39 -9.10 12.55
N GLU A 192 -0.94 -9.07 13.80
CA GLU A 192 0.33 -9.64 14.24
C GLU A 192 0.59 -11.09 13.82
N PRO A 193 -0.39 -12.02 13.86
CA PRO A 193 -0.17 -13.41 13.44
C PRO A 193 0.31 -13.55 11.99
N HIS A 194 -0.01 -12.58 11.15
CA HIS A 194 0.29 -12.55 9.72
C HIS A 194 1.61 -11.86 9.37
N LEU A 195 2.27 -11.27 10.37
CA LEU A 195 3.56 -10.61 10.21
C LEU A 195 4.72 -11.51 10.63
N ASN A 196 5.86 -11.32 9.97
CA ASN A 196 7.13 -11.87 10.41
C ASN A 196 7.42 -11.48 11.87
N PRO A 197 8.00 -12.36 12.70
CA PRO A 197 8.09 -12.18 14.15
C PRO A 197 8.67 -10.85 14.62
N HIS A 198 9.70 -10.33 13.93
CA HIS A 198 10.35 -9.06 14.29
C HIS A 198 9.46 -7.84 13.98
N LEU A 199 8.63 -7.90 12.92
CA LEU A 199 7.70 -6.82 12.55
C LEU A 199 6.54 -6.65 13.53
N ARG A 200 6.16 -7.70 14.25
CA ARG A 200 5.10 -7.65 15.29
C ARG A 200 5.42 -6.61 16.37
N LYS A 201 6.70 -6.55 16.80
CA LYS A 201 7.15 -5.54 17.75
C LYS A 201 7.08 -4.14 17.16
N HIS A 202 7.47 -3.96 15.89
CA HIS A 202 7.40 -2.68 15.19
C HIS A 202 5.95 -2.20 15.09
N LEU A 203 5.01 -3.07 14.70
CA LEU A 203 3.58 -2.73 14.61
C LEU A 203 3.03 -2.24 15.97
N ARG A 204 3.32 -2.97 17.08
CA ARG A 204 2.88 -2.56 18.42
C ARG A 204 3.45 -1.22 18.86
N LEU A 205 4.73 -0.99 18.59
CA LEU A 205 5.39 0.25 18.95
C LEU A 205 4.84 1.42 18.13
N ALA A 206 4.65 1.23 16.84
CA ALA A 206 4.06 2.23 15.94
C ALA A 206 2.62 2.55 16.34
N ALA A 207 1.77 1.55 16.59
CA ALA A 207 0.39 1.74 17.02
C ALA A 207 0.32 2.52 18.35
N ARG A 208 1.20 2.18 19.31
CA ARG A 208 1.27 2.90 20.59
C ARG A 208 1.73 4.35 20.44
N ASP A 209 2.72 4.62 19.58
CA ASP A 209 3.18 5.98 19.31
C ASP A 209 2.08 6.80 18.66
N LEU A 210 1.40 6.23 17.67
CA LEU A 210 0.32 6.87 16.92
C LEU A 210 -0.89 7.25 17.77
N THR A 211 -1.18 6.56 18.87
CA THR A 211 -2.27 6.96 19.79
C THR A 211 -2.06 8.35 20.41
N GLN A 212 -0.83 8.87 20.40
CA GLN A 212 -0.53 10.21 20.87
C GLN A 212 -0.85 11.30 19.84
N HIS A 213 -1.23 10.93 18.61
CA HIS A 213 -1.48 11.83 17.49
C HIS A 213 -2.96 11.90 17.08
N GLU A 214 -3.89 11.75 18.03
CA GLU A 214 -5.34 11.67 17.77
C GLU A 214 -5.86 12.85 16.93
N GLN A 215 -5.35 14.08 17.16
CA GLN A 215 -5.76 15.24 16.35
C GLN A 215 -5.43 15.08 14.85
N LYS A 216 -4.30 14.44 14.51
CA LYS A 216 -3.97 14.13 13.11
C LYS A 216 -4.93 13.09 12.53
N PHE A 217 -5.27 12.06 13.30
CA PHE A 217 -6.27 11.08 12.88
C PHE A 217 -7.66 11.70 12.69
N GLN A 218 -8.07 12.63 13.55
CA GLN A 218 -9.34 13.35 13.36
C GLN A 218 -9.35 14.12 12.04
N ARG A 219 -8.22 14.78 11.68
CA ARG A 219 -8.08 15.45 10.38
C ARG A 219 -8.20 14.46 9.22
N LEU A 220 -7.53 13.29 9.28
CA LEU A 220 -7.65 12.27 8.25
C LEU A 220 -9.11 11.77 8.10
N ARG A 221 -9.80 11.52 9.21
CA ARG A 221 -11.21 11.09 9.21
C ARG A 221 -12.18 12.15 8.69
N SER A 222 -11.78 13.41 8.65
CA SER A 222 -12.58 14.53 8.09
C SER A 222 -12.26 14.83 6.62
N VAL A 223 -11.37 14.06 5.98
CA VAL A 223 -11.06 14.24 4.56
C VAL A 223 -12.19 13.68 3.71
N PHE A 224 -12.79 14.54 2.91
CA PHE A 224 -13.75 14.19 1.86
C PHE A 224 -13.05 14.29 0.49
N ALA A 225 -13.56 13.59 -0.50
CA ALA A 225 -13.06 13.70 -1.87
C ALA A 225 -13.22 15.14 -2.37
N VAL A 226 -12.20 15.64 -3.05
CA VAL A 226 -12.28 16.93 -3.74
C VAL A 226 -13.12 16.78 -5.02
N ILE A 227 -13.09 15.60 -5.63
CA ILE A 227 -13.90 15.21 -6.80
C ILE A 227 -14.39 13.77 -6.53
N PRO A 228 -15.65 13.42 -6.87
CA PRO A 228 -16.08 12.03 -6.82
C PRO A 228 -15.14 11.18 -7.68
N PHE A 229 -14.35 10.32 -7.05
CA PHE A 229 -13.46 9.43 -7.76
C PHE A 229 -14.29 8.25 -8.27
N ASP A 230 -14.60 8.28 -9.56
CA ASP A 230 -15.17 7.13 -10.27
C ASP A 230 -14.01 6.41 -10.99
N ILE A 231 -13.66 5.22 -10.51
CA ILE A 231 -12.64 4.37 -11.12
C ILE A 231 -12.96 4.05 -12.58
N ALA A 232 -14.25 4.00 -12.93
CA ALA A 232 -14.70 3.73 -14.30
C ALA A 232 -14.37 4.87 -15.29
N GLU A 233 -14.14 6.10 -14.79
CA GLU A 233 -13.79 7.27 -15.61
C GLU A 233 -12.30 7.61 -15.63
N ALA A 234 -11.44 6.86 -14.92
CA ALA A 234 -9.98 7.03 -14.98
C ALA A 234 -9.48 6.72 -16.40
N THR A 235 -9.61 7.68 -17.29
CA THR A 235 -8.99 7.66 -18.62
C THR A 235 -7.48 7.72 -18.42
N LEU A 236 -6.76 6.78 -19.05
CA LEU A 236 -5.30 6.79 -19.14
C LEU A 236 -4.81 8.20 -19.53
N PRO A 237 -3.79 8.75 -18.87
CA PRO A 237 -3.25 10.03 -19.25
C PRO A 237 -2.82 9.98 -20.71
N THR A 238 -3.45 10.82 -21.52
CA THR A 238 -3.06 11.02 -22.92
C THR A 238 -1.68 11.66 -22.89
N LYS A 239 -0.64 10.93 -23.27
CA LYS A 239 0.68 11.52 -23.48
C LYS A 239 0.51 12.67 -24.48
N ALA A 240 0.67 13.89 -24.02
CA ALA A 240 0.84 15.05 -24.90
C ALA A 240 2.05 14.80 -25.81
N LYS A 241 1.86 15.01 -27.09
CA LYS A 241 2.90 14.95 -28.13
C LYS A 241 3.97 16.01 -27.91
#